data_141c8119607f3c0fb6c5d31d57cc0fef
#
_entry.id   141c8119607f3c0fb6c5d31d57cc0fef
#
_cell.length_a   1.000
_cell.length_b   1.000
_cell.length_c   1.000
_cell.angle_alpha   90.00
_cell.angle_beta   90.00
_cell.angle_gamma   90.00
#
_symmetry.space_group_name_H-M   'P 1'
#
loop_
_entity.id
_entity.type
_entity.pdbx_description
1 polymer ?
#
loop_
_entity_poly.entity_id
_entity_poly.type
_entity_poly.pdbx_seq_one_letter_code
_entity_poly.pdbx_strand_id
1 'polypeptide(L)'
;METVWICSAAMARTASTMLALGTPIPAFRLARVNGDPINGDQVNGIKVQGGTFASTDFEQQPILLMVLCAHCPFVKHIEPEITRLENDFGSRVQFVGVSSNSLITHPQDGPAQLAEQAQRHGWAFPYLFDDQQVLAKSLQAACTPEFYLFNQDSKGSSPTLQYRGQLDSSRPGNDQPLDGSDLRAALNAVLSGTSVSQNQVASVGCNVKWNPGQEPEWFG
;
A
#
# COMPACT_ATOMS: atom_id res chain seq x y z
N MET A 1 -0.43 -29.01 -36.56
CA MET A 1 -0.11 -29.00 -35.12
C MET A 1 0.62 -27.71 -34.85
N GLU A 2 -0.13 -26.67 -34.44
CA GLU A 2 0.48 -25.40 -34.09
C GLU A 2 0.89 -25.45 -32.60
N THR A 3 2.19 -25.33 -32.37
CA THR A 3 2.76 -25.30 -31.03
C THR A 3 2.47 -23.96 -30.41
N VAL A 4 1.48 -23.90 -29.53
CA VAL A 4 1.20 -22.70 -28.72
C VAL A 4 2.36 -22.54 -27.73
N TRP A 5 3.24 -21.59 -28.00
CA TRP A 5 4.25 -21.14 -27.03
C TRP A 5 3.52 -20.36 -25.94
N ILE A 6 3.25 -21.01 -24.81
CA ILE A 6 2.87 -20.32 -23.57
C ILE A 6 4.13 -19.63 -23.07
N CYS A 7 4.26 -18.35 -23.40
CA CYS A 7 5.28 -17.50 -22.82
C CYS A 7 4.91 -17.31 -21.33
N SER A 8 5.48 -18.17 -20.47
CA SER A 8 5.52 -17.93 -19.04
C SER A 8 6.46 -16.74 -18.82
N ALA A 9 5.92 -15.52 -18.91
CA ALA A 9 6.62 -14.35 -18.43
C ALA A 9 6.82 -14.57 -16.93
N ALA A 10 8.04 -14.90 -16.52
CA ALA A 10 8.41 -14.91 -15.12
C ALA A 10 8.06 -13.52 -14.58
N MET A 11 7.05 -13.45 -13.70
CA MET A 11 6.66 -12.19 -13.05
C MET A 11 7.89 -11.67 -12.31
N ALA A 12 8.38 -10.50 -12.70
CA ALA A 12 9.51 -9.88 -12.03
C ALA A 12 9.14 -9.71 -10.54
N ARG A 13 9.89 -10.37 -9.67
CA ARG A 13 9.72 -10.30 -8.22
C ARG A 13 10.69 -9.27 -7.69
N THR A 14 10.19 -8.19 -7.12
CA THR A 14 10.98 -7.13 -6.52
C THR A 14 10.79 -7.17 -5.01
N ALA A 15 11.90 -7.10 -4.28
CA ALA A 15 11.87 -6.98 -2.83
C ALA A 15 11.80 -5.50 -2.42
N SER A 16 11.21 -5.25 -1.24
CA SER A 16 11.24 -3.94 -0.58
C SER A 16 12.68 -3.45 -0.36
N THR A 17 12.88 -2.14 -0.48
CA THR A 17 14.14 -1.47 -0.10
C THR A 17 14.39 -1.47 1.39
N MET A 18 13.34 -1.77 2.17
CA MET A 18 13.39 -1.79 3.65
C MET A 18 13.77 -0.42 4.23
N LEU A 19 12.96 0.61 3.94
CA LEU A 19 13.11 1.97 4.49
C LEU A 19 13.51 1.94 5.98
N ALA A 20 14.45 2.80 6.39
CA ALA A 20 14.99 2.80 7.74
C ALA A 20 13.90 2.98 8.81
N LEU A 21 13.91 2.13 9.85
CA LEU A 21 13.02 2.29 11.00
C LEU A 21 13.29 3.63 11.68
N GLY A 22 12.25 4.23 12.28
CA GLY A 22 12.33 5.57 12.87
C GLY A 22 12.20 6.70 11.85
N THR A 23 12.12 6.43 10.54
CA THR A 23 11.84 7.45 9.52
C THR A 23 10.48 8.11 9.82
N PRO A 24 10.41 9.45 9.89
CA PRO A 24 9.14 10.15 10.05
C PRO A 24 8.20 9.87 8.88
N ILE A 25 6.88 9.89 9.15
CA ILE A 25 5.89 9.76 8.09
C ILE A 25 6.05 10.89 7.07
N PRO A 26 6.12 10.62 5.76
CA PRO A 26 6.19 11.66 4.74
C PRO A 26 4.94 12.56 4.75
N ALA A 27 5.12 13.85 4.48
CA ALA A 27 4.00 14.75 4.24
C ALA A 27 3.40 14.45 2.85
N PHE A 28 2.09 14.30 2.78
CA PHE A 28 1.35 14.11 1.53
C PHE A 28 -0.05 14.72 1.59
N ARG A 29 -0.61 15.02 0.41
CA ARG A 29 -2.02 15.31 0.18
C ARG A 29 -2.37 14.74 -1.18
N LEU A 30 -3.19 13.70 -1.20
CA LEU A 30 -3.51 12.92 -2.40
C LEU A 30 -5.02 12.81 -2.60
N ALA A 31 -5.40 12.56 -3.84
CA ALA A 31 -6.78 12.27 -4.22
C ALA A 31 -7.24 10.93 -3.64
N ARG A 32 -8.40 10.92 -2.99
CA ARG A 32 -9.09 9.71 -2.57
C ARG A 32 -9.96 9.19 -3.71
N VAL A 33 -9.80 7.90 -4.06
CA VAL A 33 -10.53 7.27 -5.17
C VAL A 33 -11.83 6.59 -4.74
N ASN A 34 -12.01 6.31 -3.46
CA ASN A 34 -13.21 5.69 -2.87
C ASN A 34 -13.86 6.65 -1.85
N GLY A 35 -15.12 6.36 -1.50
CA GLY A 35 -15.93 7.20 -0.60
C GLY A 35 -17.05 7.93 -1.34
N ASP A 36 -17.77 8.79 -0.63
CA ASP A 36 -18.90 9.52 -1.21
C ASP A 36 -18.42 10.49 -2.28
N PRO A 37 -19.15 10.59 -3.42
CA PRO A 37 -18.82 11.54 -4.47
C PRO A 37 -18.92 12.97 -3.93
N ILE A 38 -17.80 13.65 -3.79
CA ILE A 38 -17.75 15.09 -3.58
C ILE A 38 -17.80 15.74 -4.95
N ASN A 39 -18.81 16.57 -5.19
CA ASN A 39 -19.05 17.18 -6.49
C ASN A 39 -17.81 17.90 -7.03
N GLY A 40 -17.26 17.41 -8.13
CA GLY A 40 -16.38 18.15 -9.01
C GLY A 40 -14.88 17.99 -8.76
N ASP A 41 -14.44 17.18 -7.82
CA ASP A 41 -13.00 17.04 -7.56
C ASP A 41 -12.30 16.32 -8.73
N GLN A 42 -11.39 17.04 -9.36
CA GLN A 42 -10.44 16.51 -10.33
C GLN A 42 -9.03 16.69 -9.79
N VAL A 43 -8.21 15.66 -9.85
CA VAL A 43 -6.78 15.75 -9.61
C VAL A 43 -6.09 15.47 -10.95
N ASN A 44 -5.33 16.43 -11.43
CA ASN A 44 -4.65 16.36 -12.74
C ASN A 44 -5.58 15.98 -13.92
N GLY A 45 -6.83 16.49 -13.90
CA GLY A 45 -7.82 16.18 -14.94
C GLY A 45 -8.54 14.83 -14.76
N ILE A 46 -8.21 14.06 -13.74
CA ILE A 46 -8.83 12.78 -13.43
C ILE A 46 -9.95 13.00 -12.43
N LYS A 47 -11.18 12.57 -12.75
CA LYS A 47 -12.29 12.58 -11.81
C LYS A 47 -11.99 11.60 -10.68
N VAL A 48 -12.00 12.09 -9.43
CA VAL A 48 -11.83 11.29 -8.24
C VAL A 48 -13.11 11.36 -7.38
N GLN A 49 -13.41 10.27 -6.69
CA GLN A 49 -14.49 10.19 -5.73
C GLN A 49 -13.89 10.35 -4.34
N GLY A 50 -14.50 11.16 -3.46
CA GLY A 50 -14.09 11.20 -2.05
C GLY A 50 -13.10 12.29 -1.65
N GLY A 51 -12.82 13.28 -2.51
CA GLY A 51 -11.98 14.44 -2.16
C GLY A 51 -10.49 14.13 -2.04
N THR A 52 -9.81 14.83 -1.14
CA THR A 52 -8.39 14.62 -0.84
C THR A 52 -8.20 14.12 0.59
N PHE A 53 -7.11 13.40 0.82
CA PHE A 53 -6.68 12.94 2.13
C PHE A 53 -5.20 13.28 2.34
N ALA A 54 -4.85 13.78 3.51
CA ALA A 54 -3.50 14.27 3.81
C ALA A 54 -2.90 13.62 5.05
N SER A 55 -1.59 13.66 5.16
CA SER A 55 -0.87 13.20 6.35
C SER A 55 -1.20 13.98 7.62
N THR A 56 -1.87 15.13 7.49
CA THR A 56 -2.37 15.94 8.61
C THR A 56 -3.78 15.56 9.06
N ASP A 57 -4.48 14.72 8.33
CA ASP A 57 -5.86 14.33 8.62
C ASP A 57 -5.94 13.11 9.57
N PHE A 58 -4.77 12.59 9.97
CA PHE A 58 -4.68 11.50 10.93
C PHE A 58 -5.04 11.99 12.33
N GLU A 59 -5.89 11.21 13.00
CA GLU A 59 -6.07 11.29 14.43
C GLU A 59 -4.84 10.68 15.14
N GLN A 60 -4.84 10.67 16.48
CA GLN A 60 -3.72 10.13 17.29
C GLN A 60 -3.68 8.59 17.31
N GLN A 61 -3.90 7.96 16.15
CA GLN A 61 -3.88 6.51 15.99
C GLN A 61 -2.62 6.08 15.22
N PRO A 62 -2.15 4.84 15.41
CA PRO A 62 -1.16 4.27 14.49
C PRO A 62 -1.68 4.30 13.06
N ILE A 63 -0.77 4.43 12.09
CA ILE A 63 -1.10 4.59 10.68
C ILE A 63 -0.46 3.46 9.89
N LEU A 64 -1.27 2.69 9.18
CA LEU A 64 -0.80 1.68 8.24
C LEU A 64 -0.95 2.20 6.81
N LEU A 65 0.17 2.57 6.17
CA LEU A 65 0.22 2.84 4.74
C LEU A 65 0.48 1.53 3.98
N MET A 66 -0.32 1.27 2.95
CA MET A 66 -0.23 0.07 2.12
C MET A 66 -0.07 0.50 0.67
N VAL A 67 1.07 0.20 0.04
CA VAL A 67 1.27 0.44 -1.39
C VAL A 67 0.66 -0.72 -2.16
N LEU A 68 -0.44 -0.43 -2.87
CA LEU A 68 -1.30 -1.40 -3.54
C LEU A 68 -1.50 -1.02 -5.01
N CYS A 69 -2.11 -1.92 -5.79
CA CYS A 69 -2.64 -1.62 -7.11
C CYS A 69 -3.71 -2.63 -7.51
N ALA A 70 -4.48 -2.35 -8.57
CA ALA A 70 -5.62 -3.17 -8.93
C ALA A 70 -5.24 -4.42 -9.74
N HIS A 71 -4.14 -4.41 -10.51
CA HIS A 71 -3.82 -5.50 -11.44
C HIS A 71 -2.86 -6.54 -10.89
N CYS A 72 -2.03 -6.22 -9.89
CA CYS A 72 -0.93 -7.06 -9.41
C CYS A 72 -1.44 -8.38 -8.80
N PRO A 73 -0.96 -9.55 -9.26
CA PRO A 73 -1.37 -10.84 -8.70
C PRO A 73 -1.02 -11.01 -7.22
N PHE A 74 0.07 -10.39 -6.75
CA PHE A 74 0.45 -10.41 -5.33
C PHE A 74 -0.52 -9.60 -4.47
N VAL A 75 -1.04 -8.48 -4.99
CA VAL A 75 -2.09 -7.71 -4.30
C VAL A 75 -3.38 -8.50 -4.28
N LYS A 76 -3.83 -9.02 -5.43
CA LYS A 76 -5.06 -9.84 -5.54
C LYS A 76 -5.05 -11.04 -4.60
N HIS A 77 -3.88 -11.67 -4.42
CA HIS A 77 -3.71 -12.79 -3.52
C HIS A 77 -4.04 -12.43 -2.06
N ILE A 78 -3.69 -11.23 -1.62
CA ILE A 78 -3.84 -10.81 -0.22
C ILE A 78 -5.08 -9.95 0.06
N GLU A 79 -5.88 -9.58 -0.95
CA GLU A 79 -7.09 -8.77 -0.80
C GLU A 79 -8.03 -9.26 0.33
N PRO A 80 -8.29 -10.59 0.46
CA PRO A 80 -9.12 -11.08 1.55
C PRO A 80 -8.54 -10.83 2.94
N GLU A 81 -7.21 -10.87 3.08
CA GLU A 81 -6.55 -10.61 4.36
C GLU A 81 -6.52 -9.12 4.69
N ILE A 82 -6.37 -8.24 3.71
CA ILE A 82 -6.52 -6.79 3.92
C ILE A 82 -7.90 -6.48 4.51
N THR A 83 -8.96 -7.10 3.96
CA THR A 83 -10.32 -6.94 4.51
C THR A 83 -10.43 -7.44 5.94
N ARG A 84 -9.85 -8.61 6.26
CA ARG A 84 -9.84 -9.13 7.64
C ARG A 84 -9.08 -8.21 8.59
N LEU A 85 -7.93 -7.69 8.16
CA LEU A 85 -7.13 -6.75 8.95
C LEU A 85 -7.89 -5.45 9.23
N GLU A 86 -8.56 -4.88 8.23
CA GLU A 86 -9.39 -3.69 8.43
C GLU A 86 -10.52 -3.94 9.43
N ASN A 87 -11.21 -5.09 9.33
CA ASN A 87 -12.26 -5.47 10.28
C ASN A 87 -11.73 -5.62 11.71
N ASP A 88 -10.54 -6.20 11.87
CA ASP A 88 -9.97 -6.50 13.19
C ASP A 88 -9.32 -5.27 13.86
N PHE A 89 -8.74 -4.37 13.07
CA PHE A 89 -7.90 -3.27 13.57
C PHE A 89 -8.37 -1.86 13.18
N GLY A 90 -9.25 -1.70 12.19
CA GLY A 90 -9.61 -0.40 11.60
C GLY A 90 -10.24 0.59 12.57
N SER A 91 -10.80 0.15 13.71
CA SER A 91 -11.29 1.04 14.77
C SER A 91 -10.17 1.64 15.64
N ARG A 92 -8.95 1.12 15.56
CA ARG A 92 -7.80 1.50 16.41
C ARG A 92 -6.56 1.90 15.61
N VAL A 93 -6.54 1.62 14.32
CA VAL A 93 -5.44 1.90 13.40
C VAL A 93 -6.02 2.56 12.15
N GLN A 94 -5.46 3.68 11.72
CA GLN A 94 -5.81 4.31 10.46
C GLN A 94 -5.17 3.54 9.31
N PHE A 95 -5.97 2.82 8.54
CA PHE A 95 -5.57 2.19 7.29
C PHE A 95 -5.61 3.19 6.16
N VAL A 96 -4.62 3.15 5.27
CA VAL A 96 -4.55 3.97 4.04
C VAL A 96 -3.95 3.13 2.92
N GLY A 97 -4.71 2.92 1.85
CA GLY A 97 -4.19 2.36 0.60
C GLY A 97 -3.62 3.46 -0.28
N VAL A 98 -2.53 3.20 -0.96
CA VAL A 98 -1.90 4.12 -1.93
C VAL A 98 -1.56 3.36 -3.19
N SER A 99 -2.01 3.87 -4.35
CA SER A 99 -1.59 3.37 -5.66
C SER A 99 -0.76 4.42 -6.37
N SER A 100 0.44 4.04 -6.77
CA SER A 100 1.41 4.93 -7.42
C SER A 100 1.83 4.41 -8.80
N ASN A 101 1.09 3.47 -9.40
CA ASN A 101 1.44 2.96 -10.71
C ASN A 101 1.13 3.96 -11.82
N SER A 102 2.06 4.09 -12.77
CA SER A 102 1.93 4.95 -13.94
C SER A 102 0.74 4.57 -14.81
N LEU A 103 -0.15 5.50 -15.08
CA LEU A 103 -1.26 5.31 -16.03
C LEU A 103 -0.79 5.31 -17.49
N ILE A 104 0.41 5.82 -17.79
CA ILE A 104 1.00 5.80 -19.13
C ILE A 104 1.26 4.36 -19.55
N THR A 105 1.79 3.55 -18.65
CA THR A 105 2.17 2.16 -18.93
C THR A 105 1.15 1.14 -18.43
N HIS A 106 0.38 1.48 -17.36
CA HIS A 106 -0.57 0.59 -16.70
C HIS A 106 -1.91 1.29 -16.41
N PRO A 107 -2.70 1.65 -17.46
CA PRO A 107 -3.96 2.36 -17.29
C PRO A 107 -5.01 1.58 -16.47
N GLN A 108 -4.83 0.26 -16.32
CA GLN A 108 -5.67 -0.61 -15.48
C GLN A 108 -5.50 -0.39 -13.98
N ASP A 109 -4.58 0.47 -13.54
CA ASP A 109 -4.42 0.88 -12.14
C ASP A 109 -4.95 2.31 -11.89
N GLY A 110 -5.81 2.79 -12.78
CA GLY A 110 -6.41 4.11 -12.65
C GLY A 110 -7.45 4.21 -11.52
N PRO A 111 -7.85 5.43 -11.17
CA PRO A 111 -8.78 5.71 -10.08
C PRO A 111 -10.09 4.91 -10.13
N ALA A 112 -10.64 4.70 -11.33
CA ALA A 112 -11.88 3.93 -11.48
C ALA A 112 -11.71 2.46 -11.07
N GLN A 113 -10.61 1.82 -11.49
CA GLN A 113 -10.30 0.43 -11.17
C GLN A 113 -9.96 0.25 -9.68
N LEU A 114 -9.29 1.23 -9.08
CA LEU A 114 -9.00 1.25 -7.64
C LEU A 114 -10.28 1.41 -6.82
N ALA A 115 -11.20 2.29 -7.25
CA ALA A 115 -12.51 2.46 -6.61
C ALA A 115 -13.35 1.18 -6.71
N GLU A 116 -13.35 0.51 -7.87
CA GLU A 116 -14.02 -0.77 -8.07
C GLU A 116 -13.42 -1.87 -7.18
N GLN A 117 -12.08 -1.92 -7.05
CA GLN A 117 -11.39 -2.84 -6.15
C GLN A 117 -11.83 -2.61 -4.70
N ALA A 118 -11.81 -1.36 -4.21
CA ALA A 118 -12.24 -1.01 -2.87
C ALA A 118 -13.72 -1.40 -2.63
N GLN A 119 -14.59 -1.11 -3.58
CA GLN A 119 -16.02 -1.47 -3.51
C GLN A 119 -16.22 -2.99 -3.44
N ARG A 120 -15.52 -3.75 -4.26
CA ARG A 120 -15.62 -5.22 -4.32
C ARG A 120 -15.25 -5.87 -3.00
N HIS A 121 -14.27 -5.33 -2.29
CA HIS A 121 -13.78 -5.86 -1.02
C HIS A 121 -14.39 -5.18 0.20
N GLY A 122 -15.23 -4.17 0.01
CA GLY A 122 -15.86 -3.41 1.10
C GLY A 122 -14.87 -2.56 1.90
N TRP A 123 -13.73 -2.15 1.30
CA TRP A 123 -12.74 -1.34 1.98
C TRP A 123 -13.25 0.08 2.24
N ALA A 124 -13.32 0.47 3.52
CA ALA A 124 -13.76 1.78 3.96
C ALA A 124 -12.57 2.75 4.15
N PHE A 125 -11.34 2.24 4.32
CA PHE A 125 -10.16 3.08 4.46
C PHE A 125 -9.94 3.98 3.24
N PRO A 126 -9.35 5.18 3.41
CA PRO A 126 -8.94 6.01 2.28
C PRO A 126 -8.04 5.26 1.31
N TYR A 127 -8.45 5.13 0.05
CA TYR A 127 -7.61 4.61 -1.01
C TYR A 127 -7.20 5.78 -1.90
N LEU A 128 -5.90 6.03 -1.98
CA LEU A 128 -5.31 7.24 -2.54
C LEU A 128 -4.62 6.94 -3.86
N PHE A 129 -4.63 7.94 -4.73
CA PHE A 129 -3.93 7.88 -6.00
C PHE A 129 -2.76 8.89 -6.03
N ASP A 130 -1.53 8.37 -6.10
CA ASP A 130 -0.25 9.10 -6.12
C ASP A 130 0.32 9.14 -7.55
N ASP A 131 -0.36 9.87 -8.44
CA ASP A 131 -0.04 9.95 -9.87
C ASP A 131 1.36 10.54 -10.16
N GLN A 132 1.85 11.43 -9.31
CA GLN A 132 3.18 12.01 -9.41
C GLN A 132 4.26 11.14 -8.73
N GLN A 133 3.86 10.06 -8.08
CA GLN A 133 4.74 9.09 -7.42
C GLN A 133 5.64 9.69 -6.33
N VAL A 134 5.23 10.83 -5.77
CA VAL A 134 6.00 11.55 -4.75
C VAL A 134 5.99 10.78 -3.43
N LEU A 135 4.83 10.27 -3.02
CA LEU A 135 4.72 9.48 -1.80
C LEU A 135 5.45 8.15 -1.93
N ALA A 136 5.29 7.43 -3.04
CA ALA A 136 6.02 6.20 -3.29
C ALA A 136 7.54 6.40 -3.24
N LYS A 137 8.05 7.49 -3.83
CA LYS A 137 9.48 7.84 -3.76
C LYS A 137 9.92 8.16 -2.32
N SER A 138 9.12 8.91 -1.56
CA SER A 138 9.43 9.25 -0.17
C SER A 138 9.45 8.01 0.75
N LEU A 139 8.61 7.01 0.46
CA LEU A 139 8.60 5.72 1.14
C LEU A 139 9.68 4.77 0.62
N GLN A 140 10.42 5.14 -0.43
CA GLN A 140 11.33 4.25 -1.16
C GLN A 140 10.62 2.95 -1.57
N ALA A 141 9.34 3.02 -1.91
CA ALA A 141 8.55 1.86 -2.29
C ALA A 141 9.12 1.20 -3.55
N ALA A 142 9.29 -0.10 -3.53
CA ALA A 142 9.84 -0.87 -4.65
C ALA A 142 8.81 -1.80 -5.29
N CYS A 143 7.86 -2.30 -4.52
CA CYS A 143 6.93 -3.32 -4.98
C CYS A 143 5.48 -3.09 -4.49
N THR A 144 4.57 -3.86 -5.04
CA THR A 144 3.19 -4.01 -4.56
C THR A 144 2.90 -5.49 -4.31
N PRO A 145 2.31 -5.85 -3.16
CA PRO A 145 2.01 -5.01 -1.99
C PRO A 145 3.24 -4.68 -1.15
N GLU A 146 3.24 -3.53 -0.49
CA GLU A 146 4.25 -3.15 0.49
C GLU A 146 3.59 -2.42 1.67
N PHE A 147 4.07 -2.64 2.92
CA PHE A 147 3.41 -2.18 4.14
C PHE A 147 4.34 -1.35 5.00
N TYR A 148 3.82 -0.25 5.57
CA TYR A 148 4.53 0.68 6.43
C TYR A 148 3.62 1.07 7.60
N LEU A 149 3.99 0.65 8.82
CA LEU A 149 3.26 0.99 10.04
C LEU A 149 4.01 2.09 10.78
N PHE A 150 3.35 3.24 10.90
CA PHE A 150 3.85 4.38 11.65
C PHE A 150 3.12 4.51 12.98
N ASN A 151 3.83 4.93 14.02
CA ASN A 151 3.24 5.21 15.32
C ASN A 151 3.91 6.42 15.97
N GLN A 152 3.19 7.06 16.87
CA GLN A 152 3.72 8.15 17.70
C GLN A 152 4.28 7.59 19.00
N ASP A 153 5.52 7.96 19.34
CA ASP A 153 6.13 7.57 20.62
C ASP A 153 5.56 8.37 21.78
N SER A 154 5.09 9.59 21.52
CA SER A 154 4.45 10.46 22.49
C SER A 154 3.41 11.36 21.84
N LYS A 155 2.44 11.79 22.63
CA LYS A 155 1.39 12.69 22.16
C LYS A 155 1.96 13.98 21.54
N GLY A 156 1.65 14.23 20.27
CA GLY A 156 2.09 15.41 19.52
C GLY A 156 3.44 15.27 18.82
N SER A 157 4.13 14.11 18.93
CA SER A 157 5.29 13.82 18.09
C SER A 157 4.83 13.44 16.67
N SER A 158 5.71 13.64 15.68
CA SER A 158 5.48 13.10 14.34
C SER A 158 5.53 11.58 14.38
N PRO A 159 4.57 10.86 13.74
CA PRO A 159 4.63 9.39 13.68
C PRO A 159 5.92 8.92 12.99
N THR A 160 6.55 7.89 13.53
CA THR A 160 7.76 7.27 13.00
C THR A 160 7.52 5.82 12.62
N LEU A 161 8.29 5.35 11.63
CA LEU A 161 8.16 4.01 11.08
C LEU A 161 8.58 2.95 12.11
N GLN A 162 7.64 2.09 12.51
CA GLN A 162 7.84 1.00 13.45
C GLN A 162 7.93 -0.36 12.76
N TYR A 163 7.24 -0.52 11.63
CA TYR A 163 7.28 -1.74 10.82
C TYR A 163 7.26 -1.40 9.34
N ARG A 164 8.10 -2.09 8.59
CA ARG A 164 8.06 -2.22 7.13
C ARG A 164 8.37 -3.66 6.77
N GLY A 165 7.65 -4.18 5.79
CA GLY A 165 7.88 -5.58 5.42
C GLY A 165 6.63 -6.25 4.88
N GLN A 166 6.68 -7.57 4.85
CA GLN A 166 5.64 -8.42 4.30
C GLN A 166 4.38 -8.48 5.18
N LEU A 167 3.26 -8.87 4.57
CA LEU A 167 2.04 -9.22 5.30
C LEU A 167 2.24 -10.49 6.14
N ASP A 168 2.73 -11.52 5.48
CA ASP A 168 3.08 -12.85 5.95
C ASP A 168 3.96 -13.56 4.91
N SER A 169 4.20 -14.85 5.07
CA SER A 169 4.99 -15.66 4.13
C SER A 169 4.21 -16.16 2.92
N SER A 170 2.89 -15.87 2.84
CA SER A 170 2.04 -16.32 1.73
C SER A 170 2.34 -15.56 0.44
N ARG A 171 2.40 -16.27 -0.67
CA ARG A 171 2.61 -15.71 -2.02
C ARG A 171 1.76 -16.48 -3.02
N PRO A 172 1.39 -15.89 -4.15
CA PRO A 172 0.75 -16.64 -5.22
C PRO A 172 1.58 -17.87 -5.60
N GLY A 173 0.96 -19.05 -5.50
CA GLY A 173 1.58 -20.32 -5.86
C GLY A 173 2.51 -20.95 -4.83
N ASN A 174 2.58 -20.42 -3.59
CA ASN A 174 3.15 -21.16 -2.47
C ASN A 174 2.03 -21.66 -1.55
N ASP A 175 2.24 -22.73 -0.82
CA ASP A 175 1.26 -23.35 0.07
C ASP A 175 1.31 -22.79 1.50
N GLN A 176 1.79 -21.53 1.65
CA GLN A 176 1.84 -20.88 2.96
C GLN A 176 0.48 -20.27 3.32
N PRO A 177 0.10 -20.31 4.61
CA PRO A 177 -1.15 -19.69 5.07
C PRO A 177 -1.19 -18.19 4.77
N LEU A 178 -2.33 -17.70 4.30
CA LEU A 178 -2.63 -16.28 4.18
C LEU A 178 -3.32 -15.84 5.49
N ASP A 179 -2.53 -15.43 6.47
CA ASP A 179 -2.99 -15.14 7.83
C ASP A 179 -2.53 -13.77 8.38
N GLY A 180 -1.72 -13.04 7.60
CA GLY A 180 -1.21 -11.72 7.98
C GLY A 180 -0.29 -11.73 9.20
N SER A 181 0.30 -12.88 9.55
CA SER A 181 0.98 -13.10 10.84
C SER A 181 2.02 -12.06 11.19
N ASP A 182 2.87 -11.63 10.24
CA ASP A 182 3.94 -10.68 10.51
C ASP A 182 3.38 -9.27 10.78
N LEU A 183 2.45 -8.81 9.92
CA LEU A 183 1.82 -7.50 10.09
C LEU A 183 0.91 -7.47 11.32
N ARG A 184 0.16 -8.54 11.59
CA ARG A 184 -0.66 -8.66 12.81
C ARG A 184 0.19 -8.60 14.08
N ALA A 185 1.35 -9.23 14.11
CA ALA A 185 2.28 -9.14 15.23
C ALA A 185 2.75 -7.70 15.46
N ALA A 186 3.09 -6.97 14.39
CA ALA A 186 3.48 -5.57 14.47
C ALA A 186 2.34 -4.65 14.96
N LEU A 187 1.13 -4.82 14.42
CA LEU A 187 -0.07 -4.08 14.84
C LEU A 187 -0.39 -4.31 16.32
N ASN A 188 -0.36 -5.56 16.78
CA ASN A 188 -0.61 -5.90 18.19
C ASN A 188 0.48 -5.30 19.10
N ALA A 189 1.75 -5.33 18.70
CA ALA A 189 2.83 -4.74 19.49
C ALA A 189 2.62 -3.23 19.68
N VAL A 190 2.35 -2.49 18.59
CA VAL A 190 2.08 -1.06 18.63
C VAL A 190 0.87 -0.75 19.51
N LEU A 191 -0.25 -1.46 19.34
CA LEU A 191 -1.49 -1.24 20.10
C LEU A 191 -1.37 -1.60 21.58
N SER A 192 -0.47 -2.51 21.95
CA SER A 192 -0.18 -2.84 23.35
C SER A 192 0.92 -1.99 23.97
N GLY A 193 1.53 -1.06 23.21
CA GLY A 193 2.64 -0.23 23.68
C GLY A 193 3.94 -1.00 23.88
N THR A 194 4.09 -2.15 23.21
CA THR A 194 5.34 -2.93 23.24
C THR A 194 6.17 -2.68 21.98
N SER A 195 7.47 -2.96 22.07
CA SER A 195 8.37 -2.78 20.92
C SER A 195 8.05 -3.77 19.79
N VAL A 196 7.99 -3.25 18.57
CA VAL A 196 7.90 -4.10 17.36
C VAL A 196 9.24 -4.80 17.14
N SER A 197 9.19 -6.07 16.73
CA SER A 197 10.40 -6.85 16.40
C SER A 197 11.25 -6.12 15.35
N GLN A 198 12.56 -6.06 15.57
CA GLN A 198 13.51 -5.53 14.60
C GLN A 198 13.82 -6.52 13.47
N ASN A 199 13.53 -7.81 13.66
CA ASN A 199 13.69 -8.85 12.64
C ASN A 199 12.48 -8.87 11.72
N GLN A 200 12.45 -7.96 10.75
CA GLN A 200 11.36 -7.77 9.81
C GLN A 200 11.75 -8.26 8.42
N VAL A 201 10.84 -8.99 7.77
CA VAL A 201 11.08 -9.61 6.46
C VAL A 201 10.57 -8.69 5.36
N ALA A 202 11.38 -8.51 4.31
CA ALA A 202 11.03 -7.65 3.18
C ALA A 202 9.75 -8.13 2.46
N SER A 203 8.87 -7.19 2.09
CA SER A 203 7.82 -7.45 1.12
C SER A 203 8.43 -7.90 -0.21
N VAL A 204 7.74 -8.79 -0.90
CA VAL A 204 8.09 -9.23 -2.25
C VAL A 204 6.84 -9.18 -3.11
N GLY A 205 6.92 -8.51 -4.24
CA GLY A 205 5.78 -8.35 -5.15
C GLY A 205 6.19 -7.92 -6.55
N CYS A 206 5.24 -7.39 -7.31
CA CYS A 206 5.53 -6.74 -8.59
C CYS A 206 6.18 -5.38 -8.36
N ASN A 207 7.13 -4.97 -9.19
CA ASN A 207 7.69 -3.62 -9.09
C ASN A 207 6.59 -2.55 -9.23
N VAL A 208 6.75 -1.45 -8.50
CA VAL A 208 6.03 -0.20 -8.78
C VAL A 208 6.28 0.19 -10.23
N LYS A 209 5.21 0.58 -10.93
CA LYS A 209 5.30 1.02 -12.33
C LYS A 209 5.55 2.51 -12.38
N TRP A 210 6.81 2.88 -12.51
CA TRP A 210 7.21 4.28 -12.54
C TRP A 210 6.79 4.98 -13.84
N ASN A 211 6.60 6.28 -13.76
CA ASN A 211 6.43 7.11 -14.97
C ASN A 211 7.71 7.05 -15.79
N PRO A 212 7.63 6.86 -17.13
CA PRO A 212 8.82 6.73 -17.96
C PRO A 212 9.79 7.89 -17.79
N GLY A 213 11.05 7.59 -17.51
CA GLY A 213 12.11 8.58 -17.27
C GLY A 213 12.08 9.22 -15.88
N GLN A 214 11.25 8.72 -14.96
CA GLN A 214 11.18 9.20 -13.58
C GLN A 214 11.45 8.09 -12.56
N GLU A 215 12.02 7.00 -13.01
CA GLU A 215 12.40 5.87 -12.19
C GLU A 215 13.41 6.30 -11.12
N PRO A 216 13.27 5.88 -9.86
CA PRO A 216 14.25 6.19 -8.82
C PRO A 216 15.51 5.31 -8.96
N GLU A 217 16.59 5.72 -8.30
CA GLU A 217 17.89 5.02 -8.37
C GLU A 217 17.84 3.56 -7.87
N TRP A 218 16.90 3.23 -6.97
CA TRP A 218 16.71 1.86 -6.45
C TRP A 218 15.81 0.99 -7.35
N PHE A 219 15.35 1.53 -8.48
CA PHE A 219 14.62 0.77 -9.46
C PHE A 219 15.60 -0.10 -10.26
N GLY A 220 15.51 -1.42 -10.11
CA GLY A 220 16.37 -2.39 -10.79
C GLY A 220 15.68 -3.72 -11.02
#